data_f2c1fd397275b1e2018cb0f74b918b3e
#
_entry.id   f2c1fd397275b1e2018cb0f74b918b3e
#
_cell.length_a   1.000
_cell.length_b   1.000
_cell.length_c   1.000
_cell.angle_alpha   90.00
_cell.angle_beta   90.00
_cell.angle_gamma   90.00
#
_symmetry.space_group_name_H-M   'P 1'
#
loop_
_entity.id
_entity.type
_entity.pdbx_description
1 polymer ?
#
loop_
_entity_poly.entity_id
_entity_poly.type
_entity_poly.pdbx_seq_one_letter_code
_entity_poly.pdbx_strand_id
1 'polypeptide(L)'
;MKILLMEDDPVLGEIVADYLQGFYETDRAFDSAEAQEFIDEKRYDLFIFDINVPGKSGVELLEELRSFNDTTPAIIITAYADTKHLKESFDAGAHDYIRKPFELEELKLRIEKSRVLFHIEQDVPMQISETLTYYPRKHLVSDGKKEQGLRPKEAKILDYFIAHPQRLISQEELVQNIWGFDELPSDATLRSYIRKLREVIGSEKIVTQRGLGYRYE
;
A
#
# COMPACT_ATOMS: atom_id res chain seq x y z
N MET A 1 -8.67 9.69 4.99
CA MET A 1 -8.42 8.24 4.80
C MET A 1 -8.85 7.87 3.40
N LYS A 2 -8.01 7.14 2.68
CA LYS A 2 -8.28 6.69 1.32
C LYS A 2 -8.48 5.17 1.27
N ILE A 3 -9.58 4.72 0.67
CA ILE A 3 -10.01 3.32 0.63
C ILE A 3 -9.99 2.82 -0.82
N LEU A 4 -9.50 1.61 -1.05
CA LEU A 4 -9.73 0.88 -2.29
C LEU A 4 -10.76 -0.22 -2.01
N LEU A 5 -11.91 -0.11 -2.69
CA LEU A 5 -12.95 -1.14 -2.71
C LEU A 5 -12.80 -1.96 -4.00
N MET A 6 -12.70 -3.29 -3.87
CA MET A 6 -12.76 -4.22 -5.00
C MET A 6 -14.02 -5.09 -4.87
N GLU A 7 -14.97 -4.89 -5.77
CA GLU A 7 -16.30 -5.53 -5.78
C GLU A 7 -16.82 -5.60 -7.22
N ASP A 8 -17.09 -6.81 -7.72
CA ASP A 8 -17.50 -7.06 -9.10
C ASP A 8 -19.01 -6.90 -9.31
N ASP A 9 -19.84 -7.05 -8.27
CA ASP A 9 -21.26 -6.75 -8.38
C ASP A 9 -21.47 -5.24 -8.60
N PRO A 10 -21.99 -4.82 -9.77
CA PRO A 10 -22.10 -3.40 -10.10
C PRO A 10 -23.04 -2.65 -9.14
N VAL A 11 -24.10 -3.33 -8.67
CA VAL A 11 -25.11 -2.70 -7.80
C VAL A 11 -24.57 -2.57 -6.38
N LEU A 12 -24.06 -3.67 -5.82
CA LEU A 12 -23.49 -3.65 -4.47
C LEU A 12 -22.28 -2.72 -4.39
N GLY A 13 -21.37 -2.81 -5.39
CA GLY A 13 -20.17 -1.99 -5.44
C GLY A 13 -20.49 -0.49 -5.53
N GLU A 14 -21.50 -0.10 -6.32
CA GLU A 14 -21.96 1.30 -6.39
C GLU A 14 -22.57 1.76 -5.05
N ILE A 15 -23.45 0.98 -4.46
CA ILE A 15 -24.08 1.30 -3.17
C ILE A 15 -23.01 1.47 -2.07
N VAL A 16 -22.06 0.55 -2.00
CA VAL A 16 -20.97 0.61 -1.00
C VAL A 16 -20.06 1.79 -1.26
N ALA A 17 -19.64 2.01 -2.51
CA ALA A 17 -18.78 3.13 -2.87
C ALA A 17 -19.44 4.48 -2.56
N ASP A 18 -20.68 4.70 -2.96
CA ASP A 18 -21.43 5.93 -2.70
C ASP A 18 -21.56 6.20 -1.20
N TYR A 19 -21.89 5.15 -0.43
CA TYR A 19 -21.97 5.28 1.02
C TYR A 19 -20.63 5.67 1.64
N LEU A 20 -19.53 5.02 1.23
CA LEU A 20 -18.20 5.29 1.76
C LEU A 20 -17.69 6.67 1.34
N GLN A 21 -17.98 7.14 0.12
CA GLN A 21 -17.60 8.46 -0.36
C GLN A 21 -18.20 9.60 0.46
N GLY A 22 -19.29 9.35 1.19
CA GLY A 22 -19.83 10.30 2.17
C GLY A 22 -18.91 10.56 3.37
N PHE A 23 -17.87 9.73 3.60
CA PHE A 23 -16.98 9.79 4.76
C PHE A 23 -15.49 9.72 4.42
N TYR A 24 -15.13 9.06 3.30
CA TYR A 24 -13.76 8.73 2.93
C TYR A 24 -13.53 8.98 1.44
N GLU A 25 -12.29 9.22 1.07
CA GLU A 25 -11.88 9.15 -0.34
C GLU A 25 -11.87 7.68 -0.76
N THR A 26 -12.72 7.28 -1.71
CA THR A 26 -12.91 5.88 -2.10
C THR A 26 -12.76 5.73 -3.60
N ASP A 27 -11.80 4.90 -4.03
CA ASP A 27 -11.72 4.39 -5.39
C ASP A 27 -12.36 2.99 -5.42
N ARG A 28 -13.02 2.65 -6.54
CA ARG A 28 -13.60 1.33 -6.75
C ARG A 28 -12.95 0.65 -7.93
N ALA A 29 -12.57 -0.61 -7.74
CA ALA A 29 -12.13 -1.54 -8.77
C ALA A 29 -13.17 -2.64 -8.97
N PHE A 30 -13.38 -3.05 -10.20
CA PHE A 30 -14.31 -4.13 -10.56
C PHE A 30 -13.65 -5.51 -10.48
N ASP A 31 -12.35 -5.59 -10.69
CA ASP A 31 -11.59 -6.83 -10.69
C ASP A 31 -10.18 -6.63 -10.10
N SER A 32 -9.43 -7.72 -9.98
CA SER A 32 -8.09 -7.68 -9.40
C SER A 32 -7.06 -6.96 -10.27
N ALA A 33 -7.25 -6.90 -11.58
CA ALA A 33 -6.32 -6.21 -12.48
C ALA A 33 -6.47 -4.69 -12.31
N GLU A 34 -7.70 -4.17 -12.30
CA GLU A 34 -7.98 -2.77 -12.04
C GLU A 34 -7.55 -2.37 -10.61
N ALA A 35 -7.77 -3.25 -9.62
CA ALA A 35 -7.31 -3.02 -8.26
C ALA A 35 -5.77 -2.91 -8.20
N GLN A 36 -5.05 -3.76 -8.92
CA GLN A 36 -3.59 -3.70 -8.99
C GLN A 36 -3.10 -2.41 -9.67
N GLU A 37 -3.72 -1.98 -10.77
CA GLU A 37 -3.40 -0.70 -11.42
C GLU A 37 -3.54 0.47 -10.44
N PHE A 38 -4.65 0.52 -9.69
CA PHE A 38 -4.84 1.54 -8.67
C PHE A 38 -3.79 1.50 -7.56
N ILE A 39 -3.40 0.31 -7.09
CA ILE A 39 -2.37 0.14 -6.05
C ILE A 39 -0.98 0.57 -6.56
N ASP A 40 -0.70 0.38 -7.85
CA ASP A 40 0.56 0.80 -8.45
C ASP A 40 0.65 2.31 -8.66
N GLU A 41 -0.48 2.97 -8.91
CA GLU A 41 -0.56 4.40 -9.13
C GLU A 41 -0.74 5.23 -7.85
N LYS A 42 -1.44 4.66 -6.85
CA LYS A 42 -1.88 5.39 -5.65
C LYS A 42 -1.56 4.61 -4.38
N ARG A 43 -1.58 5.29 -3.25
CA ARG A 43 -1.61 4.64 -1.93
C ARG A 43 -3.01 4.65 -1.35
N TYR A 44 -3.28 3.59 -0.61
CA TYR A 44 -4.52 3.45 0.15
C TYR A 44 -4.20 3.21 1.62
N ASP A 45 -5.09 3.67 2.48
CA ASP A 45 -5.01 3.49 3.92
C ASP A 45 -5.71 2.20 4.37
N LEU A 46 -6.64 1.69 3.53
CA LEU A 46 -7.41 0.49 3.79
C LEU A 46 -7.83 -0.15 2.48
N PHE A 47 -7.71 -1.46 2.41
CA PHE A 47 -8.30 -2.29 1.37
C PHE A 47 -9.61 -2.91 1.84
N ILE A 48 -10.60 -2.95 0.98
CA ILE A 48 -11.85 -3.69 1.15
C ILE A 48 -12.04 -4.55 -0.09
N PHE A 49 -11.77 -5.85 0.03
CA PHE A 49 -11.74 -6.76 -1.12
C PHE A 49 -12.80 -7.84 -0.98
N ASP A 50 -13.64 -7.98 -1.99
CA ASP A 50 -14.45 -9.19 -2.14
C ASP A 50 -13.54 -10.37 -2.52
N ILE A 51 -13.86 -11.55 -1.98
CA ILE A 51 -13.17 -12.80 -2.36
C ILE A 51 -13.47 -13.15 -3.82
N ASN A 52 -14.72 -13.02 -4.24
CA ASN A 52 -15.18 -13.49 -5.53
C ASN A 52 -15.21 -12.35 -6.55
N VAL A 53 -14.08 -12.06 -7.15
CA VAL A 53 -13.97 -11.10 -8.25
C VAL A 53 -13.30 -11.76 -9.47
N PRO A 54 -13.47 -11.23 -10.67
CA PRO A 54 -12.73 -11.70 -11.84
C PRO A 54 -11.21 -11.56 -11.65
N GLY A 55 -10.46 -12.51 -12.21
CA GLY A 55 -9.00 -12.56 -12.08
C GLY A 55 -8.56 -13.28 -10.81
N LYS A 56 -7.66 -12.67 -10.03
CA LYS A 56 -7.26 -13.16 -8.71
C LYS A 56 -8.36 -12.88 -7.71
N SER A 57 -8.63 -13.82 -6.82
CA SER A 57 -9.52 -13.55 -5.69
C SER A 57 -8.97 -12.45 -4.77
N GLY A 58 -9.83 -11.83 -3.97
CA GLY A 58 -9.38 -10.82 -3.00
C GLY A 58 -8.36 -11.36 -1.99
N VAL A 59 -8.40 -12.65 -1.68
CA VAL A 59 -7.43 -13.33 -0.80
C VAL A 59 -6.09 -13.48 -1.52
N GLU A 60 -6.09 -13.98 -2.75
CA GLU A 60 -4.86 -14.14 -3.56
C GLU A 60 -4.17 -12.81 -3.83
N LEU A 61 -4.94 -11.76 -4.15
CA LEU A 61 -4.37 -10.42 -4.31
C LEU A 61 -3.75 -9.91 -3.00
N LEU A 62 -4.40 -10.15 -1.87
CA LEU A 62 -3.88 -9.75 -0.57
C LEU A 62 -2.58 -10.51 -0.22
N GLU A 63 -2.51 -11.83 -0.46
CA GLU A 63 -1.29 -12.63 -0.28
C GLU A 63 -0.14 -12.07 -1.11
N GLU A 64 -0.39 -11.73 -2.36
CA GLU A 64 0.61 -11.13 -3.25
C GLU A 64 1.10 -9.80 -2.70
N LEU A 65 0.21 -8.91 -2.28
CA LEU A 65 0.59 -7.62 -1.66
C LEU A 65 1.44 -7.83 -0.40
N ARG A 66 1.11 -8.82 0.44
CA ARG A 66 1.90 -9.16 1.63
C ARG A 66 3.29 -9.70 1.28
N SER A 67 3.41 -10.44 0.17
CA SER A 67 4.71 -10.91 -0.33
C SER A 67 5.64 -9.76 -0.73
N PHE A 68 5.07 -8.60 -1.10
CA PHE A 68 5.80 -7.34 -1.38
C PHE A 68 5.92 -6.41 -0.17
N ASN A 69 5.71 -6.94 1.04
CA ASN A 69 5.75 -6.17 2.30
C ASN A 69 4.74 -5.00 2.36
N ASP A 70 3.66 -5.06 1.59
CA ASP A 70 2.56 -4.13 1.78
C ASP A 70 1.82 -4.49 3.07
N THR A 71 1.79 -3.59 4.03
CA THR A 71 1.15 -3.77 5.34
C THR A 71 -0.17 -3.02 5.47
N THR A 72 -0.70 -2.49 4.37
CA THR A 72 -1.99 -1.78 4.36
C THR A 72 -3.08 -2.66 4.96
N PRO A 73 -3.81 -2.19 5.97
CA PRO A 73 -4.92 -2.94 6.54
C PRO A 73 -5.92 -3.39 5.49
N ALA A 74 -6.48 -4.59 5.65
CA ALA A 74 -7.44 -5.14 4.72
C ALA A 74 -8.65 -5.76 5.44
N ILE A 75 -9.84 -5.47 4.93
CA ILE A 75 -11.11 -6.12 5.29
C ILE A 75 -11.53 -6.98 4.10
N ILE A 76 -11.81 -8.24 4.33
CA ILE A 76 -12.32 -9.14 3.29
C ILE A 76 -13.86 -9.18 3.35
N ILE A 77 -14.49 -9.00 2.19
CA ILE A 77 -15.93 -9.23 2.02
C ILE A 77 -16.12 -10.65 1.48
N THR A 78 -17.06 -11.40 2.02
CA THR A 78 -17.29 -12.79 1.60
C THR A 78 -18.75 -13.21 1.68
N ALA A 79 -19.20 -13.99 0.71
CA ALA A 79 -20.47 -14.72 0.76
C ALA A 79 -20.36 -16.05 1.54
N TYR A 80 -19.13 -16.52 1.80
CA TYR A 80 -18.91 -17.81 2.46
C TYR A 80 -19.11 -17.74 3.97
N ALA A 81 -19.77 -18.77 4.49
CA ALA A 81 -20.10 -18.89 5.91
C ALA A 81 -19.17 -19.84 6.67
N ASP A 82 -18.29 -20.54 5.97
CA ASP A 82 -17.47 -21.58 6.58
C ASP A 82 -16.18 -21.04 7.18
N THR A 83 -15.69 -21.77 8.16
CA THR A 83 -14.46 -21.42 8.90
C THR A 83 -13.19 -21.58 8.06
N LYS A 84 -13.27 -22.29 6.92
CA LYS A 84 -12.12 -22.52 6.04
C LYS A 84 -11.71 -21.20 5.33
N HIS A 85 -12.65 -20.56 4.65
CA HIS A 85 -12.39 -19.28 3.96
C HIS A 85 -12.07 -18.15 4.93
N LEU A 86 -12.67 -18.19 6.12
CA LEU A 86 -12.29 -17.29 7.20
C LEU A 86 -10.82 -17.43 7.58
N LYS A 87 -10.36 -18.67 7.79
CA LYS A 87 -8.97 -18.95 8.11
C LYS A 87 -8.04 -18.52 6.99
N GLU A 88 -8.35 -18.89 5.75
CA GLU A 88 -7.58 -18.49 4.56
C GLU A 88 -7.41 -16.96 4.48
N SER A 89 -8.47 -16.20 4.73
CA SER A 89 -8.42 -14.74 4.73
C SER A 89 -7.46 -14.19 5.80
N PHE A 90 -7.47 -14.72 7.01
CA PHE A 90 -6.54 -14.30 8.07
C PHE A 90 -5.10 -14.76 7.82
N ASP A 91 -4.91 -15.97 7.31
CA ASP A 91 -3.60 -16.50 6.94
C ASP A 91 -2.96 -15.65 5.81
N ALA A 92 -3.78 -15.13 4.89
CA ALA A 92 -3.39 -14.16 3.85
C ALA A 92 -3.06 -12.77 4.39
N GLY A 93 -3.30 -12.50 5.68
CA GLY A 93 -3.00 -11.22 6.32
C GLY A 93 -4.15 -10.21 6.28
N ALA A 94 -5.40 -10.68 6.17
CA ALA A 94 -6.57 -9.82 6.42
C ALA A 94 -6.64 -9.47 7.91
N HIS A 95 -7.12 -8.26 8.21
CA HIS A 95 -7.24 -7.74 9.57
C HIS A 95 -8.65 -7.85 10.13
N ASP A 96 -9.62 -7.90 9.25
CA ASP A 96 -11.02 -8.18 9.58
C ASP A 96 -11.72 -8.80 8.35
N TYR A 97 -12.93 -9.30 8.55
CA TYR A 97 -13.78 -9.77 7.46
C TYR A 97 -15.23 -9.39 7.74
N ILE A 98 -16.03 -9.30 6.68
CA ILE A 98 -17.46 -9.08 6.77
C ILE A 98 -18.20 -10.04 5.85
N ARG A 99 -19.32 -10.60 6.31
CA ARG A 99 -20.08 -11.57 5.56
C ARG A 99 -21.25 -10.94 4.83
N LYS A 100 -21.44 -11.27 3.56
CA LYS A 100 -22.64 -10.93 2.78
C LYS A 100 -23.84 -11.80 3.19
N PRO A 101 -25.06 -11.25 3.31
CA PRO A 101 -25.37 -9.82 3.25
C PRO A 101 -24.96 -9.10 4.54
N PHE A 102 -24.58 -7.83 4.44
CA PHE A 102 -24.20 -6.98 5.57
C PHE A 102 -24.89 -5.62 5.49
N GLU A 103 -25.02 -4.97 6.63
CA GLU A 103 -25.48 -3.59 6.71
C GLU A 103 -24.30 -2.62 6.48
N LEU A 104 -24.53 -1.51 5.77
CA LEU A 104 -23.50 -0.51 5.50
C LEU A 104 -22.89 0.08 6.78
N GLU A 105 -23.72 0.22 7.83
CA GLU A 105 -23.26 0.65 9.15
C GLU A 105 -22.31 -0.38 9.80
N GLU A 106 -22.51 -1.68 9.60
CA GLU A 106 -21.56 -2.70 10.08
C GLU A 106 -20.21 -2.53 9.40
N LEU A 107 -20.17 -2.35 8.07
CA LEU A 107 -18.94 -2.11 7.34
C LEU A 107 -18.24 -0.86 7.87
N LYS A 108 -18.96 0.24 8.07
CA LYS A 108 -18.41 1.47 8.63
C LYS A 108 -17.79 1.28 10.01
N LEU A 109 -18.45 0.55 10.91
CA LEU A 109 -17.92 0.26 12.24
C LEU A 109 -16.61 -0.53 12.18
N ARG A 110 -16.47 -1.48 11.23
CA ARG A 110 -15.23 -2.23 11.02
C ARG A 110 -14.11 -1.35 10.46
N ILE A 111 -14.44 -0.44 9.54
CA ILE A 111 -13.51 0.55 9.02
C ILE A 111 -13.02 1.46 10.16
N GLU A 112 -13.92 1.97 11.00
CA GLU A 112 -13.54 2.81 12.14
C GLU A 112 -12.67 2.05 13.16
N LYS A 113 -12.99 0.79 13.43
CA LYS A 113 -12.13 -0.08 14.25
C LYS A 113 -10.73 -0.20 13.66
N SER A 114 -10.63 -0.48 12.36
CA SER A 114 -9.35 -0.56 11.65
C SER A 114 -8.61 0.77 11.70
N ARG A 115 -9.29 1.91 11.52
CA ARG A 115 -8.74 3.25 11.62
C ARG A 115 -8.04 3.50 12.95
N VAL A 116 -8.68 3.09 14.05
CA VAL A 116 -8.12 3.26 15.41
C VAL A 116 -6.97 2.28 15.64
N LEU A 117 -7.12 1.00 15.31
CA LEU A 117 -6.12 -0.04 15.58
C LEU A 117 -4.81 0.19 14.80
N PHE A 118 -4.90 0.66 13.57
CA PHE A 118 -3.74 0.88 12.69
C PHE A 118 -3.30 2.34 12.64
N HIS A 119 -3.85 3.20 13.52
CA HIS A 119 -3.53 4.62 13.58
C HIS A 119 -3.58 5.29 12.19
N ILE A 120 -4.60 4.94 11.38
CA ILE A 120 -4.70 5.29 9.96
C ILE A 120 -4.64 6.81 9.72
N GLU A 121 -5.04 7.64 10.66
CA GLU A 121 -4.97 9.10 10.54
C GLU A 121 -3.70 9.71 11.15
N GLN A 122 -2.90 8.93 11.82
CA GLN A 122 -1.63 9.41 12.37
C GLN A 122 -0.53 9.17 11.34
N ASP A 123 -0.27 10.21 10.54
CA ASP A 123 0.94 10.25 9.73
C ASP A 123 2.12 10.46 10.70
N VAL A 124 2.71 9.35 11.16
CA VAL A 124 3.85 9.41 12.07
C VAL A 124 5.04 9.90 11.26
N PRO A 125 5.46 11.17 11.46
CA PRO A 125 6.58 11.72 10.72
C PRO A 125 7.87 10.99 11.08
N MET A 126 8.66 10.64 10.08
CA MET A 126 9.96 10.02 10.23
C MET A 126 11.06 11.05 10.00
N GLN A 127 11.92 11.25 10.99
CA GLN A 127 13.05 12.17 10.86
C GLN A 127 14.13 11.53 9.97
N ILE A 128 14.38 12.13 8.80
CA ILE A 128 15.46 11.72 7.89
C ILE A 128 16.80 12.38 8.28
N SER A 129 16.75 13.65 8.67
CA SER A 129 17.90 14.43 9.13
C SER A 129 17.43 15.51 10.10
N GLU A 130 18.36 16.32 10.64
CA GLU A 130 18.01 17.43 11.53
C GLU A 130 16.98 18.41 10.95
N THR A 131 16.93 18.51 9.62
CA THR A 131 16.08 19.47 8.91
C THR A 131 14.99 18.83 8.05
N LEU A 132 15.05 17.52 7.77
CA LEU A 132 14.12 16.86 6.87
C LEU A 132 13.25 15.83 7.58
N THR A 133 11.96 15.97 7.40
CA THR A 133 10.93 15.06 7.93
C THR A 133 10.20 14.40 6.76
N TYR A 134 10.08 13.10 6.79
CA TYR A 134 9.30 12.31 5.84
C TYR A 134 7.95 11.95 6.43
N TYR A 135 6.91 12.14 5.66
CA TYR A 135 5.53 11.77 5.95
C TYR A 135 5.13 10.62 5.02
N PRO A 136 5.26 9.36 5.48
CA PRO A 136 5.09 8.17 4.62
C PRO A 136 3.74 8.11 3.92
N ARG A 137 2.66 8.39 4.66
CA ARG A 137 1.29 8.34 4.13
C ARG A 137 1.01 9.38 3.06
N LYS A 138 1.61 10.57 3.20
CA LYS A 138 1.45 11.66 2.23
C LYS A 138 2.44 11.57 1.07
N HIS A 139 3.37 10.61 1.10
CA HIS A 139 4.53 10.59 0.19
C HIS A 139 5.25 11.94 0.12
N LEU A 140 5.43 12.58 1.26
CA LEU A 140 5.88 13.94 1.35
C LEU A 140 7.16 14.05 2.19
N VAL A 141 8.15 14.76 1.69
CA VAL A 141 9.31 15.19 2.46
C VAL A 141 9.25 16.69 2.68
N SER A 142 9.45 17.14 3.92
CA SER A 142 9.39 18.55 4.31
C SER A 142 10.63 18.98 5.10
N ASP A 143 11.12 20.18 4.81
CA ASP A 143 12.15 20.86 5.61
C ASP A 143 11.55 21.93 6.56
N GLY A 144 10.23 21.90 6.73
CA GLY A 144 9.47 22.89 7.51
C GLY A 144 9.16 24.19 6.75
N LYS A 145 9.77 24.41 5.57
CA LYS A 145 9.50 25.58 4.72
C LYS A 145 9.00 25.17 3.34
N LYS A 146 9.52 24.06 2.85
CA LYS A 146 9.18 23.52 1.53
C LYS A 146 8.76 22.08 1.67
N GLU A 147 7.70 21.72 0.95
CA GLU A 147 7.19 20.36 0.85
C GLU A 147 7.46 19.82 -0.54
N GLN A 148 7.94 18.59 -0.62
CA GLN A 148 8.20 17.89 -1.87
C GLN A 148 7.54 16.52 -1.86
N GLY A 149 6.58 16.33 -2.78
CA GLY A 149 5.91 15.04 -2.99
C GLY A 149 6.83 14.03 -3.67
N LEU A 150 6.72 12.78 -3.25
CA LEU A 150 7.33 11.61 -3.88
C LEU A 150 6.28 10.87 -4.72
N ARG A 151 6.71 10.32 -5.85
CA ARG A 151 5.86 9.38 -6.60
C ARG A 151 5.72 8.06 -5.83
N PRO A 152 4.68 7.25 -6.07
CA PRO A 152 4.45 6.02 -5.32
C PRO A 152 5.66 5.07 -5.26
N LYS A 153 6.32 4.82 -6.40
CA LYS A 153 7.53 3.96 -6.43
C LYS A 153 8.73 4.60 -5.71
N GLU A 154 8.87 5.94 -5.74
CA GLU A 154 9.89 6.67 -4.96
C GLU A 154 9.67 6.51 -3.47
N ALA A 155 8.42 6.64 -3.04
CA ALA A 155 8.03 6.45 -1.64
C ALA A 155 8.26 5.00 -1.18
N LYS A 156 7.82 3.98 -1.97
CA LYS A 156 8.07 2.57 -1.67
C LYS A 156 9.57 2.26 -1.51
N ILE A 157 10.42 2.82 -2.38
CA ILE A 157 11.89 2.66 -2.27
C ILE A 157 12.41 3.31 -0.98
N LEU A 158 11.94 4.51 -0.65
CA LEU A 158 12.36 5.21 0.57
C LEU A 158 11.91 4.47 1.82
N ASP A 159 10.67 4.00 1.87
CA ASP A 159 10.15 3.17 2.95
C ASP A 159 11.00 1.92 3.18
N TYR A 160 11.37 1.23 2.08
CA TYR A 160 12.22 0.05 2.13
C TYR A 160 13.61 0.34 2.70
N PHE A 161 14.22 1.45 2.30
CA PHE A 161 15.50 1.90 2.85
C PHE A 161 15.42 2.25 4.34
N ILE A 162 14.38 2.97 4.75
CA ILE A 162 14.18 3.35 6.16
C ILE A 162 13.93 2.12 7.04
N ALA A 163 13.24 1.10 6.52
CA ALA A 163 13.03 -0.16 7.23
C ALA A 163 14.32 -1.01 7.37
N HIS A 164 15.35 -0.74 6.56
CA HIS A 164 16.61 -1.48 6.56
C HIS A 164 17.84 -0.55 6.64
N PRO A 165 17.95 0.27 7.71
CA PRO A 165 19.03 1.25 7.82
C PRO A 165 20.38 0.55 7.90
N GLN A 166 21.41 1.20 7.33
CA GLN A 166 22.81 0.73 7.30
C GLN A 166 23.04 -0.61 6.57
N ARG A 167 21.98 -1.26 6.07
CA ARG A 167 22.09 -2.52 5.34
C ARG A 167 22.42 -2.26 3.86
N LEU A 168 23.30 -3.06 3.30
CA LEU A 168 23.52 -3.09 1.86
C LEU A 168 22.37 -3.86 1.19
N ILE A 169 21.68 -3.21 0.29
CA ILE A 169 20.52 -3.75 -0.44
C ILE A 169 20.91 -3.86 -1.90
N SER A 170 20.82 -5.05 -2.49
CA SER A 170 21.16 -5.26 -3.90
C SER A 170 20.11 -4.64 -4.82
N GLN A 171 20.45 -4.46 -6.10
CA GLN A 171 19.50 -3.96 -7.10
C GLN A 171 18.36 -4.96 -7.30
N GLU A 172 18.69 -6.25 -7.35
CA GLU A 172 17.74 -7.35 -7.49
C GLU A 172 16.76 -7.38 -6.31
N GLU A 173 17.26 -7.19 -5.09
CA GLU A 173 16.43 -7.15 -3.88
C GLU A 173 15.45 -5.97 -3.92
N LEU A 174 15.90 -4.77 -4.31
CA LEU A 174 15.00 -3.62 -4.47
C LEU A 174 13.93 -3.89 -5.52
N VAL A 175 14.32 -4.47 -6.66
CA VAL A 175 13.38 -4.79 -7.73
C VAL A 175 12.35 -5.80 -7.27
N GLN A 176 12.75 -6.88 -6.62
CA GLN A 176 11.85 -7.92 -6.11
C GLN A 176 10.87 -7.41 -5.06
N ASN A 177 11.25 -6.44 -4.23
CA ASN A 177 10.40 -5.94 -3.14
C ASN A 177 9.56 -4.70 -3.50
N ILE A 178 9.85 -4.03 -4.61
CA ILE A 178 9.17 -2.78 -5.00
C ILE A 178 8.31 -2.95 -6.25
N TRP A 179 8.69 -3.86 -7.17
CA TRP A 179 7.98 -4.11 -8.43
C TRP A 179 7.41 -5.52 -8.48
N GLY A 180 6.25 -5.67 -9.13
CA GLY A 180 5.66 -6.96 -9.40
C GLY A 180 6.48 -7.79 -10.41
N PHE A 181 6.19 -9.07 -10.52
CA PHE A 181 6.91 -9.99 -11.41
C PHE A 181 6.84 -9.60 -12.90
N ASP A 182 5.78 -8.89 -13.29
CA ASP A 182 5.53 -8.52 -14.69
C ASP A 182 6.11 -7.15 -15.09
N GLU A 183 6.59 -6.34 -14.13
CA GLU A 183 7.10 -4.97 -14.34
C GLU A 183 8.55 -4.79 -13.91
N LEU A 184 9.45 -5.64 -14.36
CA LEU A 184 10.87 -5.49 -14.01
C LEU A 184 11.46 -4.20 -14.61
N PRO A 185 11.86 -3.22 -13.78
CA PRO A 185 12.46 -1.99 -14.28
C PRO A 185 13.85 -2.27 -14.87
N SER A 186 14.23 -1.48 -15.86
CA SER A 186 15.64 -1.48 -16.30
C SER A 186 16.55 -0.88 -15.22
N ASP A 187 17.84 -1.24 -15.26
CA ASP A 187 18.86 -0.62 -14.40
C ASP A 187 18.88 0.91 -14.49
N ALA A 188 18.58 1.45 -15.68
CA ALA A 188 18.50 2.89 -15.89
C ALA A 188 17.31 3.50 -15.15
N THR A 189 16.18 2.79 -15.13
CA THR A 189 14.97 3.20 -14.42
C THR A 189 15.22 3.24 -12.92
N LEU A 190 15.78 2.18 -12.33
CA LEU A 190 16.11 2.14 -10.90
C LEU A 190 17.07 3.28 -10.53
N ARG A 191 18.13 3.49 -11.32
CA ARG A 191 19.08 4.60 -11.10
C ARG A 191 18.39 5.97 -11.15
N SER A 192 17.38 6.13 -12.00
CA SER A 192 16.61 7.38 -12.07
C SER A 192 15.83 7.64 -10.78
N TYR A 193 15.19 6.61 -10.21
CA TYR A 193 14.52 6.71 -8.90
C TYR A 193 15.49 7.05 -7.77
N ILE A 194 16.63 6.35 -7.70
CA ILE A 194 17.65 6.62 -6.69
C ILE A 194 18.20 8.06 -6.83
N ARG A 195 18.43 8.54 -8.06
CA ARG A 195 18.85 9.92 -8.29
C ARG A 195 17.79 10.89 -7.79
N LYS A 196 16.52 10.63 -8.10
CA LYS A 196 15.42 11.50 -7.67
C LYS A 196 15.27 11.55 -6.15
N LEU A 197 15.39 10.41 -5.48
CA LEU A 197 15.39 10.37 -4.01
C LEU A 197 16.56 11.19 -3.44
N ARG A 198 17.77 11.06 -3.97
CA ARG A 198 18.93 11.85 -3.54
C ARG A 198 18.73 13.36 -3.69
N GLU A 199 18.03 13.79 -4.75
CA GLU A 199 17.69 15.20 -4.94
C GLU A 199 16.74 15.71 -3.84
N VAL A 200 15.91 14.82 -3.26
CA VAL A 200 14.93 15.17 -2.23
C VAL A 200 15.49 15.07 -0.83
N ILE A 201 16.18 13.96 -0.51
CA ILE A 201 16.59 13.66 0.87
C ILE A 201 18.07 13.88 1.15
N GLY A 202 18.85 14.27 0.14
CA GLY A 202 20.29 14.43 0.24
C GLY A 202 21.07 13.26 -0.38
N SER A 203 22.15 13.58 -1.10
CA SER A 203 22.95 12.57 -1.81
C SER A 203 23.72 11.64 -0.88
N GLU A 204 24.02 12.09 0.33
CA GLU A 204 24.69 11.36 1.39
C GLU A 204 23.81 10.27 2.03
N LYS A 205 22.48 10.42 1.94
CA LYS A 205 21.53 9.48 2.57
C LYS A 205 21.43 8.11 1.87
N ILE A 206 21.73 8.07 0.57
CA ILE A 206 21.73 6.80 -0.17
C ILE A 206 23.10 6.64 -0.84
N VAL A 207 23.94 5.80 -0.28
CA VAL A 207 25.29 5.53 -0.78
C VAL A 207 25.26 4.38 -1.78
N THR A 208 25.95 4.53 -2.92
CA THR A 208 26.12 3.44 -3.90
C THR A 208 27.39 2.66 -3.58
N GLN A 209 27.26 1.34 -3.44
CA GLN A 209 28.38 0.42 -3.46
C GLN A 209 28.46 -0.23 -4.85
N ARG A 210 29.47 0.16 -5.64
CA ARG A 210 29.60 -0.27 -7.05
C ARG A 210 29.57 -1.80 -7.19
N GLY A 211 28.69 -2.31 -8.04
CA GLY A 211 28.52 -3.74 -8.30
C GLY A 211 27.80 -4.52 -7.20
N LEU A 212 27.39 -3.88 -6.09
CA LEU A 212 26.76 -4.55 -4.97
C LEU A 212 25.35 -4.01 -4.67
N GLY A 213 25.13 -2.68 -4.80
CA GLY A 213 23.80 -2.11 -4.51
C GLY A 213 23.87 -0.74 -3.85
N TYR A 214 22.90 -0.50 -2.96
CA TYR A 214 22.71 0.76 -2.26
C TYR A 214 22.59 0.55 -0.74
N ARG A 215 22.98 1.57 0.03
CA ARG A 215 22.83 1.58 1.49
C ARG A 215 22.27 2.92 1.94
N TYR A 216 21.29 2.90 2.83
CA TYR A 216 20.74 4.08 3.49
C TYR A 216 21.52 4.38 4.76
N GLU A 217 21.94 5.66 4.92
CA GLU A 217 22.74 6.16 6.06
C GLU A 217 21.88 6.93 7.08
#